data_5a6b53e13b18f1ebc42cf4e5fea75d6a
#
_entry.id   5a6b53e13b18f1ebc42cf4e5fea75d6a
#
_cell.length_a   1.000
_cell.length_b   1.000
_cell.length_c   1.000
_cell.angle_alpha   90.00
_cell.angle_beta   90.00
_cell.angle_gamma   90.00
#
_symmetry.space_group_name_H-M   'P 1'
#
loop_
_entity.id
_entity.type
_entity.pdbx_description
1 polymer ?
#
loop_
_entity_poly.entity_id
_entity_poly.type
_entity_poly.pdbx_seq_one_letter_code
_entity_poly.pdbx_strand_id
1 'polypeptide(L)'
;MLVDMHLHECTYSTDSFLHLEEIVSIARQKGLDAICITDHDSMGLRERAEAYSREIGYPIFVGVEFFSLWGDITAWGIDGIPDQRVSAQDFIDLVREKDGFCVSCHPFRSNNRGLREHLRDVHGLDGVEVLNGSTPLEENRTALRFCRELGLKAIGASDAHVPEQVGKYVTWLPETVTTLPDFVTALHTLETCPAIWTGSGYDVVTEF
;
A
#
# COMPACT_ATOMS: atom_id res chain seq x y z
N MET A 1 12.29 5.80 -7.34
CA MET A 1 10.89 6.17 -7.67
C MET A 1 10.11 6.51 -6.41
N LEU A 2 9.09 7.34 -6.55
CA LEU A 2 8.11 7.66 -5.50
C LEU A 2 6.77 7.03 -5.87
N VAL A 3 6.21 6.21 -5.01
CA VAL A 3 4.96 5.50 -5.27
C VAL A 3 4.01 5.59 -4.06
N ASP A 4 2.77 5.99 -4.31
CA ASP A 4 1.72 5.89 -3.31
C ASP A 4 1.18 4.44 -3.33
N MET A 5 1.41 3.73 -2.24
CA MET A 5 1.16 2.28 -2.20
C MET A 5 -0.23 1.89 -1.70
N HIS A 6 -1.07 2.86 -1.28
CA HIS A 6 -2.38 2.56 -0.73
C HIS A 6 -3.39 3.63 -1.13
N LEU A 7 -4.23 3.31 -2.12
CA LEU A 7 -5.24 4.19 -2.68
C LEU A 7 -6.52 3.43 -2.98
N HIS A 8 -7.66 4.07 -2.78
CA HIS A 8 -8.98 3.50 -3.01
C HIS A 8 -9.70 4.20 -4.16
N GLU A 9 -10.25 3.41 -5.09
CA GLU A 9 -11.05 3.89 -6.23
C GLU A 9 -12.53 3.62 -5.98
N CYS A 10 -13.39 4.59 -6.27
CA CYS A 10 -14.79 4.60 -5.86
C CYS A 10 -15.69 3.50 -6.48
N THR A 11 -15.23 2.81 -7.53
CA THR A 11 -16.01 1.72 -8.14
C THR A 11 -16.04 0.48 -7.26
N TYR A 12 -14.94 0.21 -6.54
CA TYR A 12 -14.78 -0.99 -5.72
C TYR A 12 -14.65 -0.69 -4.22
N SER A 13 -14.25 0.52 -3.84
CA SER A 13 -14.24 1.01 -2.45
C SER A 13 -15.35 2.02 -2.26
N THR A 14 -16.47 1.58 -1.68
CA THR A 14 -17.71 2.39 -1.58
C THR A 14 -17.61 3.60 -0.65
N ASP A 15 -16.56 3.69 0.13
CA ASP A 15 -16.20 4.80 1.02
C ASP A 15 -15.21 5.78 0.40
N SER A 16 -14.71 5.48 -0.82
CA SER A 16 -13.89 6.39 -1.60
C SER A 16 -14.74 7.25 -2.54
N PHE A 17 -14.26 8.49 -2.78
CA PHE A 17 -14.83 9.44 -3.73
C PHE A 17 -13.92 9.68 -4.94
N LEU A 18 -12.81 8.92 -5.03
CA LEU A 18 -11.77 9.10 -6.04
C LEU A 18 -12.03 8.25 -7.28
N HIS A 19 -11.98 8.88 -8.45
CA HIS A 19 -11.92 8.18 -9.74
C HIS A 19 -10.45 7.96 -10.16
N LEU A 20 -10.18 6.88 -10.88
CA LEU A 20 -8.83 6.50 -11.30
C LEU A 20 -8.08 7.63 -12.03
N GLU A 21 -8.75 8.33 -12.94
CA GLU A 21 -8.20 9.42 -13.73
C GLU A 21 -7.82 10.63 -12.85
N GLU A 22 -8.62 10.90 -11.82
CA GLU A 22 -8.37 11.96 -10.85
C GLU A 22 -7.16 11.62 -9.96
N ILE A 23 -7.08 10.39 -9.46
CA ILE A 23 -5.92 9.89 -8.69
C ILE A 23 -4.63 10.09 -9.50
N VAL A 24 -4.62 9.64 -10.76
CA VAL A 24 -3.46 9.78 -11.65
C VAL A 24 -3.10 11.24 -11.89
N SER A 25 -4.10 12.10 -12.10
CA SER A 25 -3.88 13.53 -12.31
C SER A 25 -3.18 14.18 -11.11
N ILE A 26 -3.66 13.90 -9.89
CA ILE A 26 -3.08 14.43 -8.66
C ILE A 26 -1.69 13.84 -8.41
N ALA A 27 -1.52 12.53 -8.60
CA ALA A 27 -0.23 11.86 -8.42
C ALA A 27 0.85 12.46 -9.32
N ARG A 28 0.55 12.66 -10.61
CA ARG A 28 1.46 13.33 -11.56
C ARG A 28 1.78 14.77 -11.15
N GLN A 29 0.80 15.56 -10.72
CA GLN A 29 1.01 16.94 -10.25
C GLN A 29 1.94 16.99 -9.03
N LYS A 30 1.88 15.97 -8.17
CA LYS A 30 2.78 15.84 -7.01
C LYS A 30 4.13 15.19 -7.34
N GLY A 31 4.36 14.76 -8.59
CA GLY A 31 5.62 14.17 -9.03
C GLY A 31 5.80 12.71 -8.59
N LEU A 32 4.72 11.97 -8.40
CA LEU A 32 4.80 10.53 -8.19
C LEU A 32 5.11 9.81 -9.51
N ASP A 33 5.94 8.79 -9.43
CA ASP A 33 6.34 7.95 -10.57
C ASP A 33 5.34 6.84 -10.86
N ALA A 34 4.59 6.39 -9.85
CA ALA A 34 3.57 5.35 -9.95
C ALA A 34 2.55 5.47 -8.81
N ILE A 35 1.45 4.73 -8.95
CA ILE A 35 0.44 4.53 -7.90
C ILE A 35 0.07 3.06 -7.77
N CYS A 36 -0.36 2.66 -6.56
CA CYS A 36 -1.01 1.38 -6.31
C CYS A 36 -2.49 1.61 -5.96
N ILE A 37 -3.39 0.90 -6.65
CA ILE A 37 -4.81 0.83 -6.25
C ILE A 37 -4.99 -0.45 -5.45
N THR A 38 -5.50 -0.31 -4.24
CA THR A 38 -5.66 -1.39 -3.27
C THR A 38 -7.05 -1.38 -2.67
N ASP A 39 -8.07 -1.48 -3.52
CA ASP A 39 -9.46 -1.43 -3.12
C ASP A 39 -9.81 -2.52 -2.08
N HIS A 40 -10.79 -2.22 -1.22
CA HIS A 40 -11.25 -3.11 -0.16
C HIS A 40 -11.77 -4.43 -0.71
N ASP A 41 -11.14 -5.53 -0.30
CA ASP A 41 -11.51 -6.91 -0.65
C ASP A 41 -11.79 -7.10 -2.16
N SER A 42 -11.11 -6.32 -3.02
CA SER A 42 -11.35 -6.34 -4.46
C SER A 42 -10.10 -6.06 -5.29
N MET A 43 -9.96 -6.80 -6.37
CA MET A 43 -8.98 -6.55 -7.44
C MET A 43 -9.70 -6.25 -8.79
N GLY A 44 -10.98 -5.92 -8.72
CA GLY A 44 -11.83 -5.78 -9.90
C GLY A 44 -11.44 -4.65 -10.84
N LEU A 45 -10.67 -3.66 -10.36
CA LEU A 45 -10.17 -2.55 -11.20
C LEU A 45 -9.02 -2.96 -12.13
N ARG A 46 -8.38 -4.13 -11.95
CA ARG A 46 -7.13 -4.52 -12.60
C ARG A 46 -7.14 -4.31 -14.13
N GLU A 47 -8.09 -4.89 -14.82
CA GLU A 47 -8.14 -4.82 -16.29
C GLU A 47 -8.23 -3.38 -16.80
N ARG A 48 -9.11 -2.56 -16.18
CA ARG A 48 -9.26 -1.14 -16.51
C ARG A 48 -7.99 -0.34 -16.20
N ALA A 49 -7.41 -0.54 -15.01
CA ALA A 49 -6.21 0.17 -14.60
C ALA A 49 -5.01 -0.16 -15.47
N GLU A 50 -4.82 -1.44 -15.84
CA GLU A 50 -3.75 -1.86 -16.76
C GLU A 50 -3.93 -1.28 -18.16
N ALA A 51 -5.17 -1.25 -18.69
CA ALA A 51 -5.44 -0.65 -19.98
C ALA A 51 -5.14 0.85 -19.97
N TYR A 52 -5.61 1.55 -18.95
CA TYR A 52 -5.39 2.98 -18.79
C TYR A 52 -3.90 3.30 -18.56
N SER A 53 -3.19 2.52 -17.73
CA SER A 53 -1.75 2.64 -17.51
C SER A 53 -0.96 2.57 -18.83
N ARG A 54 -1.28 1.61 -19.70
CA ARG A 54 -0.66 1.49 -21.05
C ARG A 54 -0.97 2.68 -21.93
N GLU A 55 -2.22 3.16 -21.93
CA GLU A 55 -2.67 4.28 -22.75
C GLU A 55 -1.91 5.56 -22.42
N ILE A 56 -1.77 5.87 -21.12
CA ILE A 56 -1.19 7.14 -20.65
C ILE A 56 0.32 7.07 -20.38
N GLY A 57 0.92 5.87 -20.46
CA GLY A 57 2.33 5.66 -20.15
C GLY A 57 2.69 6.02 -18.71
N TYR A 58 1.83 5.65 -17.74
CA TYR A 58 2.04 5.90 -16.31
C TYR A 58 1.76 4.62 -15.52
N PRO A 59 2.71 4.12 -14.72
CA PRO A 59 2.54 2.87 -13.98
C PRO A 59 1.42 2.95 -12.94
N ILE A 60 0.45 2.03 -13.06
CA ILE A 60 -0.64 1.82 -12.12
C ILE A 60 -0.61 0.35 -11.74
N PHE A 61 -0.27 0.06 -10.48
CA PHE A 61 -0.20 -1.29 -9.96
C PHE A 61 -1.47 -1.60 -9.17
N VAL A 62 -2.14 -2.69 -9.50
CA VAL A 62 -3.34 -3.10 -8.74
C VAL A 62 -2.98 -4.23 -7.80
N GLY A 63 -3.20 -3.96 -6.53
CA GLY A 63 -3.18 -4.91 -5.43
C GLY A 63 -4.57 -5.03 -4.81
N VAL A 64 -4.62 -5.28 -3.52
CA VAL A 64 -5.83 -5.35 -2.72
C VAL A 64 -5.54 -4.94 -1.28
N GLU A 65 -6.48 -4.31 -0.60
CA GLU A 65 -6.55 -4.26 0.86
C GLU A 65 -7.52 -5.34 1.33
N PHE A 66 -6.98 -6.48 1.79
CA PHE A 66 -7.77 -7.61 2.25
C PHE A 66 -8.03 -7.53 3.75
N PHE A 67 -9.31 -7.56 4.16
CA PHE A 67 -9.68 -7.58 5.57
C PHE A 67 -9.66 -9.01 6.13
N SER A 68 -8.54 -9.40 6.73
CA SER A 68 -8.42 -10.67 7.45
C SER A 68 -9.19 -10.68 8.78
N LEU A 69 -9.22 -11.83 9.47
CA LEU A 69 -9.83 -11.92 10.80
C LEU A 69 -9.11 -11.09 11.88
N TRP A 70 -7.86 -10.65 11.63
CA TRP A 70 -7.06 -9.87 12.60
C TRP A 70 -6.84 -8.43 12.19
N GLY A 71 -7.06 -8.08 10.94
CA GLY A 71 -6.90 -6.73 10.41
C GLY A 71 -6.56 -6.72 8.93
N ASP A 72 -6.34 -5.53 8.40
CA ASP A 72 -6.11 -5.29 6.99
C ASP A 72 -4.67 -5.57 6.58
N ILE A 73 -4.53 -6.20 5.41
CA ILE A 73 -3.26 -6.49 4.77
C ILE A 73 -3.37 -6.09 3.30
N THR A 74 -2.51 -5.16 2.86
CA THR A 74 -2.36 -4.89 1.44
C THR A 74 -1.44 -5.93 0.79
N ALA A 75 -1.77 -6.34 -0.45
CA ALA A 75 -0.98 -7.32 -1.18
C ALA A 75 -0.93 -7.06 -2.68
N TRP A 76 0.20 -7.40 -3.31
CA TRP A 76 0.45 -7.31 -4.75
C TRP A 76 1.08 -8.61 -5.27
N GLY A 77 0.93 -8.86 -6.57
CA GLY A 77 1.51 -10.04 -7.21
C GLY A 77 0.67 -11.31 -7.06
N ILE A 78 -0.59 -11.18 -6.63
CA ILE A 78 -1.54 -12.31 -6.54
C ILE A 78 -2.60 -12.24 -7.62
N ASP A 79 -3.22 -13.38 -7.95
CA ASP A 79 -4.23 -13.49 -9.00
C ASP A 79 -5.66 -13.31 -8.50
N GLY A 80 -5.88 -13.43 -7.20
CA GLY A 80 -7.18 -13.32 -6.55
C GLY A 80 -7.07 -13.39 -5.04
N ILE A 81 -8.20 -13.22 -4.37
CA ILE A 81 -8.34 -13.23 -2.92
C ILE A 81 -9.28 -14.36 -2.49
N PRO A 82 -9.25 -14.80 -1.21
CA PRO A 82 -10.23 -15.72 -0.68
C PRO A 82 -11.67 -15.18 -0.75
N ASP A 83 -12.65 -16.04 -1.07
CA ASP A 83 -14.08 -15.69 -1.09
C ASP A 83 -14.64 -15.32 0.30
N GLN A 84 -13.94 -15.71 1.35
CA GLN A 84 -14.31 -15.44 2.75
C GLN A 84 -13.11 -14.93 3.52
N ARG A 85 -13.36 -14.21 4.61
CA ARG A 85 -12.30 -13.81 5.53
C ARG A 85 -11.59 -15.02 6.11
N VAL A 86 -10.28 -15.01 5.98
CA VAL A 86 -9.37 -16.01 6.55
C VAL A 86 -8.53 -15.38 7.66
N SER A 87 -7.73 -16.16 8.37
CA SER A 87 -6.76 -15.59 9.31
C SER A 87 -5.72 -14.73 8.57
N ALA A 88 -5.08 -13.80 9.27
CA ALA A 88 -3.98 -13.02 8.69
C ALA A 88 -2.86 -13.94 8.17
N GLN A 89 -2.55 -15.02 8.91
CA GLN A 89 -1.52 -15.96 8.50
C GLN A 89 -1.88 -16.70 7.22
N ASP A 90 -3.13 -17.19 7.10
CA ASP A 90 -3.57 -17.90 5.88
C ASP A 90 -3.51 -16.98 4.64
N PHE A 91 -3.83 -15.70 4.81
CA PHE A 91 -3.72 -14.73 3.71
C PHE A 91 -2.25 -14.43 3.35
N ILE A 92 -1.38 -14.25 4.34
CA ILE A 92 0.06 -14.07 4.12
C ILE A 92 0.64 -15.29 3.40
N ASP A 93 0.29 -16.50 3.82
CA ASP A 93 0.76 -17.74 3.20
C ASP A 93 0.30 -17.84 1.73
N LEU A 94 -0.96 -17.47 1.43
CA LEU A 94 -1.47 -17.39 0.06
C LEU A 94 -0.64 -16.42 -0.79
N VAL A 95 -0.33 -15.23 -0.27
CA VAL A 95 0.47 -14.23 -1.00
C VAL A 95 1.88 -14.77 -1.28
N ARG A 96 2.50 -15.41 -0.29
CA ARG A 96 3.84 -16.01 -0.42
C ARG A 96 3.89 -17.18 -1.40
N GLU A 97 2.86 -18.02 -1.45
CA GLU A 97 2.75 -19.11 -2.44
C GLU A 97 2.72 -18.61 -3.89
N LYS A 98 2.40 -17.34 -4.10
CA LYS A 98 2.36 -16.66 -5.39
C LYS A 98 3.59 -15.77 -5.64
N ASP A 99 4.60 -15.84 -4.78
CA ASP A 99 5.75 -14.91 -4.79
C ASP A 99 5.31 -13.44 -4.75
N GLY A 100 4.16 -13.14 -4.14
CA GLY A 100 3.62 -11.80 -3.94
C GLY A 100 4.28 -11.08 -2.77
N PHE A 101 3.93 -9.81 -2.58
CA PHE A 101 4.42 -8.95 -1.51
C PHE A 101 3.24 -8.47 -0.66
N CYS A 102 3.33 -8.57 0.67
CA CYS A 102 2.26 -8.16 1.57
C CYS A 102 2.72 -7.26 2.72
N VAL A 103 1.84 -6.31 3.08
CA VAL A 103 2.10 -5.28 4.06
C VAL A 103 0.94 -5.17 5.05
N SER A 104 1.21 -5.13 6.35
CA SER A 104 0.19 -4.73 7.31
C SER A 104 -0.09 -3.24 7.17
N CYS A 105 -1.28 -2.89 6.70
CA CYS A 105 -1.68 -1.50 6.58
C CYS A 105 -2.19 -0.94 7.92
N HIS A 106 -1.87 0.32 8.19
CA HIS A 106 -2.28 1.08 9.40
C HIS A 106 -2.43 0.25 10.70
N PRO A 107 -1.41 -0.54 11.09
CA PRO A 107 -1.58 -1.63 12.07
C PRO A 107 -2.09 -1.17 13.44
N PHE A 108 -1.87 0.07 13.82
CA PHE A 108 -2.27 0.59 15.13
C PHE A 108 -3.40 1.63 15.07
N ARG A 109 -4.03 1.85 13.89
CA ARG A 109 -5.19 2.74 13.79
C ARG A 109 -6.32 2.28 14.73
N SER A 110 -6.95 3.25 15.41
CA SER A 110 -8.00 2.99 16.43
C SER A 110 -9.38 2.70 15.80
N ASN A 111 -9.42 1.93 14.70
CA ASN A 111 -10.65 1.54 14.00
C ASN A 111 -10.92 0.02 14.01
N ASN A 112 -10.16 -0.75 14.77
CA ASN A 112 -10.20 -2.22 14.84
C ASN A 112 -9.92 -2.93 13.49
N ARG A 113 -9.21 -2.26 12.57
CA ARG A 113 -8.83 -2.83 11.27
C ARG A 113 -7.31 -3.09 11.14
N GLY A 114 -6.51 -2.74 12.12
CA GLY A 114 -5.07 -3.01 12.12
C GLY A 114 -4.71 -4.29 12.85
N LEU A 115 -3.62 -4.96 12.42
CA LEU A 115 -3.12 -6.19 13.05
C LEU A 115 -2.66 -5.99 14.50
N ARG A 116 -2.21 -4.80 14.87
CA ARG A 116 -1.76 -4.44 16.22
C ARG A 116 -0.67 -5.39 16.74
N GLU A 117 -0.85 -5.93 17.95
CA GLU A 117 0.09 -6.87 18.57
C GLU A 117 0.23 -8.19 17.79
N HIS A 118 -0.76 -8.56 16.97
CA HIS A 118 -0.69 -9.76 16.12
C HIS A 118 0.40 -9.68 15.05
N LEU A 119 1.01 -8.50 14.83
CA LEU A 119 2.24 -8.40 14.04
C LEU A 119 3.36 -9.34 14.51
N ARG A 120 3.38 -9.68 15.83
CA ARG A 120 4.36 -10.62 16.39
C ARG A 120 3.98 -12.09 16.21
N ASP A 121 2.71 -12.36 15.93
CA ASP A 121 2.16 -13.71 15.84
C ASP A 121 2.17 -14.25 14.41
N VAL A 122 2.32 -13.37 13.41
CA VAL A 122 2.35 -13.74 11.97
C VAL A 122 3.79 -13.91 11.48
N HIS A 123 3.94 -14.76 10.46
CA HIS A 123 5.23 -15.04 9.83
C HIS A 123 5.15 -14.82 8.33
N GLY A 124 6.22 -14.27 7.73
CA GLY A 124 6.32 -14.06 6.30
C GLY A 124 5.64 -12.81 5.77
N LEU A 125 5.19 -11.92 6.66
CA LEU A 125 4.83 -10.55 6.30
C LEU A 125 6.08 -9.81 5.84
N ASP A 126 5.99 -9.04 4.74
CA ASP A 126 7.14 -8.38 4.14
C ASP A 126 7.37 -6.96 4.71
N GLY A 127 6.28 -6.24 4.98
CA GLY A 127 6.36 -4.85 5.39
C GLY A 127 5.25 -4.39 6.33
N VAL A 128 5.43 -3.17 6.81
CA VAL A 128 4.47 -2.46 7.68
C VAL A 128 4.30 -1.03 7.17
N GLU A 129 3.07 -0.57 7.05
CA GLU A 129 2.81 0.86 6.88
C GLU A 129 3.15 1.61 8.18
N VAL A 130 4.31 2.23 8.18
CA VAL A 130 4.79 3.04 9.30
C VAL A 130 4.36 4.50 9.18
N LEU A 131 4.05 4.96 7.96
CA LEU A 131 3.38 6.23 7.68
C LEU A 131 2.13 5.97 6.84
N ASN A 132 0.98 6.00 7.47
CA ASN A 132 -0.31 5.94 6.80
C ASN A 132 -1.01 7.31 6.93
N GLY A 133 -1.50 7.84 5.81
CA GLY A 133 -2.01 9.21 5.71
C GLY A 133 -3.29 9.49 6.49
N SER A 134 -4.07 8.45 6.77
CA SER A 134 -5.33 8.52 7.54
C SER A 134 -5.16 8.08 9.00
N THR A 135 -3.92 7.84 9.45
CA THR A 135 -3.59 7.38 10.80
C THR A 135 -2.90 8.49 11.61
N PRO A 136 -3.27 8.71 12.89
CA PRO A 136 -2.58 9.64 13.77
C PRO A 136 -1.09 9.36 13.90
N LEU A 137 -0.28 10.41 14.07
CA LEU A 137 1.19 10.30 14.08
C LEU A 137 1.71 9.37 15.18
N GLU A 138 1.11 9.38 16.37
CA GLU A 138 1.53 8.51 17.49
C GLU A 138 1.29 7.02 17.20
N GLU A 139 0.23 6.71 16.45
CA GLU A 139 -0.06 5.34 16.00
C GLU A 139 0.93 4.93 14.90
N ASN A 140 1.27 5.84 13.98
CA ASN A 140 2.34 5.65 12.99
C ASN A 140 3.70 5.42 13.66
N ARG A 141 4.05 6.18 14.71
CA ARG A 141 5.27 5.96 15.51
C ARG A 141 5.29 4.58 16.17
N THR A 142 4.13 4.12 16.63
CA THR A 142 4.01 2.78 17.19
C THR A 142 4.26 1.72 16.10
N ALA A 143 3.70 1.91 14.91
CA ALA A 143 3.96 1.04 13.76
C ALA A 143 5.45 1.00 13.39
N LEU A 144 6.13 2.14 13.39
CA LEU A 144 7.58 2.23 13.11
C LEU A 144 8.41 1.43 14.14
N ARG A 145 8.06 1.50 15.43
CA ARG A 145 8.75 0.71 16.47
C ARG A 145 8.61 -0.80 16.23
N PHE A 146 7.39 -1.27 15.92
CA PHE A 146 7.14 -2.69 15.61
C PHE A 146 7.84 -3.13 14.32
N CYS A 147 7.78 -2.31 13.28
CA CYS A 147 8.47 -2.55 12.01
C CYS A 147 9.97 -2.82 12.25
N ARG A 148 10.64 -1.99 13.05
CA ARG A 148 12.05 -2.14 13.41
C ARG A 148 12.32 -3.35 14.29
N GLU A 149 11.47 -3.58 15.31
CA GLU A 149 11.58 -4.74 16.19
C GLU A 149 11.53 -6.05 15.39
N LEU A 150 10.66 -6.12 14.39
CA LEU A 150 10.44 -7.31 13.57
C LEU A 150 11.34 -7.40 12.33
N GLY A 151 12.13 -6.37 12.04
CA GLY A 151 13.02 -6.32 10.88
C GLY A 151 12.28 -6.30 9.54
N LEU A 152 11.06 -5.73 9.51
CA LEU A 152 10.21 -5.63 8.33
C LEU A 152 10.51 -4.38 7.51
N LYS A 153 10.06 -4.33 6.26
CA LYS A 153 10.21 -3.15 5.41
C LYS A 153 9.27 -2.03 5.85
N ALA A 154 9.81 -0.81 5.90
CA ALA A 154 9.05 0.38 6.25
C ALA A 154 8.38 0.97 5.00
N ILE A 155 7.04 1.08 5.03
CA ILE A 155 6.20 1.56 3.93
C ILE A 155 5.51 2.86 4.33
N GLY A 156 5.49 3.82 3.42
CA GLY A 156 4.65 5.01 3.50
C GLY A 156 3.53 4.93 2.46
N ALA A 157 2.31 5.29 2.84
CA ALA A 157 1.17 5.27 1.96
C ALA A 157 0.10 6.29 2.38
N SER A 158 -0.69 6.79 1.44
CA SER A 158 -1.69 7.82 1.76
C SER A 158 -2.97 7.27 2.36
N ASP A 159 -3.40 6.08 1.94
CA ASP A 159 -4.70 5.51 2.26
C ASP A 159 -5.83 6.50 1.89
N ALA A 160 -5.72 7.03 0.67
CA ALA A 160 -6.56 8.13 0.22
C ALA A 160 -7.93 7.65 -0.26
N HIS A 161 -8.95 8.35 0.24
CA HIS A 161 -10.35 8.20 -0.14
C HIS A 161 -10.92 9.50 -0.72
N VAL A 162 -10.17 10.61 -0.60
CA VAL A 162 -10.53 11.94 -1.13
C VAL A 162 -9.30 12.60 -1.77
N PRO A 163 -9.49 13.55 -2.72
CA PRO A 163 -8.40 14.15 -3.50
C PRO A 163 -7.23 14.72 -2.68
N GLU A 164 -7.53 15.36 -1.57
CA GLU A 164 -6.55 16.04 -0.71
C GLU A 164 -5.55 15.08 -0.06
N GLN A 165 -5.94 13.82 0.11
CA GLN A 165 -5.14 12.79 0.76
C GLN A 165 -4.11 12.16 -0.19
N VAL A 166 -4.40 12.08 -1.50
CA VAL A 166 -3.54 11.42 -2.50
C VAL A 166 -2.10 11.93 -2.42
N GLY A 167 -1.16 11.01 -2.24
CA GLY A 167 0.26 11.32 -2.15
C GLY A 167 0.67 12.09 -0.89
N LYS A 168 -0.09 12.01 0.20
CA LYS A 168 0.30 12.64 1.49
C LYS A 168 1.55 11.98 2.07
N TYR A 169 1.57 10.67 2.08
CA TYR A 169 2.71 9.82 2.38
C TYR A 169 2.87 8.80 1.26
N VAL A 170 4.12 8.47 0.94
CA VAL A 170 4.44 7.57 -0.17
C VAL A 170 5.66 6.73 0.19
N THR A 171 5.99 5.75 -0.62
CA THR A 171 7.20 4.94 -0.50
C THR A 171 8.20 5.37 -1.58
N TRP A 172 9.44 5.60 -1.15
CA TRP A 172 10.58 5.77 -2.03
C TRP A 172 11.29 4.43 -2.27
N LEU A 173 11.67 4.17 -3.52
CA LEU A 173 12.56 3.08 -3.94
C LEU A 173 13.73 3.66 -4.76
N PRO A 174 14.94 3.04 -4.71
CA PRO A 174 16.13 3.54 -5.42
C PRO A 174 16.05 3.40 -6.93
N GLU A 175 15.20 2.50 -7.45
CA GLU A 175 15.05 2.22 -8.88
C GLU A 175 13.63 2.51 -9.36
N THR A 176 13.49 2.79 -10.67
CA THR A 176 12.18 2.97 -11.31
C THR A 176 11.81 1.71 -12.08
N VAL A 177 10.62 1.19 -11.81
CA VAL A 177 10.04 0.02 -12.48
C VAL A 177 8.67 0.38 -13.04
N THR A 178 8.23 -0.30 -14.09
CA THR A 178 7.00 0.04 -14.80
C THR A 178 6.01 -1.11 -14.94
N THR A 179 6.39 -2.31 -14.53
CA THR A 179 5.51 -3.49 -14.55
C THR A 179 5.26 -4.01 -13.13
N LEU A 180 4.10 -4.61 -12.89
CA LEU A 180 3.77 -5.18 -11.58
C LEU A 180 4.76 -6.29 -11.14
N PRO A 181 5.20 -7.24 -12.01
CA PRO A 181 6.20 -8.23 -11.61
C PRO A 181 7.54 -7.60 -11.21
N ASP A 182 8.03 -6.59 -11.96
CA ASP A 182 9.27 -5.89 -11.60
C ASP A 182 9.09 -5.10 -10.30
N PHE A 183 7.89 -4.51 -10.06
CA PHE A 183 7.59 -3.81 -8.83
C PHE A 183 7.62 -4.73 -7.60
N VAL A 184 6.99 -5.91 -7.68
CA VAL A 184 7.03 -6.92 -6.62
C VAL A 184 8.47 -7.39 -6.37
N THR A 185 9.23 -7.64 -7.44
CA THR A 185 10.66 -7.99 -7.33
C THR A 185 11.47 -6.87 -6.66
N ALA A 186 11.24 -5.62 -7.04
CA ALA A 186 11.90 -4.45 -6.43
C ALA A 186 11.56 -4.33 -4.95
N LEU A 187 10.28 -4.51 -4.57
CA LEU A 187 9.84 -4.49 -3.18
C LEU A 187 10.53 -5.56 -2.33
N HIS A 188 10.79 -6.76 -2.87
CA HIS A 188 11.53 -7.80 -2.14
C HIS A 188 13.03 -7.51 -2.03
N THR A 189 13.65 -7.00 -3.10
CA THR A 189 15.12 -6.96 -3.23
C THR A 189 15.75 -5.61 -2.88
N LEU A 190 15.02 -4.51 -3.04
CA LEU A 190 15.53 -3.17 -2.82
C LEU A 190 15.12 -2.62 -1.44
N GLU A 191 15.83 -1.60 -1.00
CA GLU A 191 15.45 -0.82 0.17
C GLU A 191 14.18 0.00 -0.11
N THR A 192 13.29 0.11 0.88
CA THR A 192 12.12 0.97 0.87
C THR A 192 12.21 1.97 2.00
N CYS A 193 11.83 3.23 1.73
CA CYS A 193 11.75 4.25 2.76
C CYS A 193 10.43 5.03 2.63
N PRO A 194 9.74 5.32 3.73
CA PRO A 194 8.60 6.24 3.68
C PRO A 194 9.05 7.65 3.32
N ALA A 195 8.21 8.39 2.61
CA ALA A 195 8.44 9.78 2.27
C ALA A 195 7.18 10.64 2.49
N ILE A 196 7.38 11.91 2.84
CA ILE A 196 6.36 12.86 3.24
C ILE A 196 6.26 13.98 2.22
N TRP A 197 5.03 14.31 1.77
CA TRP A 197 4.78 15.49 0.95
C TRP A 197 4.98 16.78 1.73
N THR A 198 5.87 17.66 1.25
CA THR A 198 6.22 18.92 1.90
C THR A 198 5.49 20.15 1.33
N GLY A 199 4.62 19.94 0.33
CA GLY A 199 3.95 21.00 -0.41
C GLY A 199 4.64 21.35 -1.74
N SER A 200 5.90 20.91 -1.94
CA SER A 200 6.66 21.17 -3.17
C SER A 200 7.50 19.98 -3.66
N GLY A 201 7.57 18.91 -2.86
CA GLY A 201 8.33 17.70 -3.15
C GLY A 201 8.19 16.71 -2.00
N TYR A 202 9.00 15.65 -2.03
CA TYR A 202 8.98 14.60 -1.00
C TYR A 202 10.30 14.54 -0.24
N ASP A 203 10.19 14.50 1.07
CA ASP A 203 11.31 14.22 1.97
C ASP A 203 11.24 12.76 2.42
N VAL A 204 12.29 12.00 2.12
CA VAL A 204 12.47 10.63 2.63
C VAL A 204 12.77 10.70 4.11
N VAL A 205 12.05 9.91 4.91
CA VAL A 205 12.16 9.95 6.37
C VAL A 205 12.35 8.55 6.94
N THR A 206 13.26 8.45 7.90
CA THR A 206 13.49 7.22 8.68
C THR A 206 13.05 7.37 10.12
N GLU A 207 12.84 8.61 10.57
CA GLU A 207 12.37 8.99 11.92
C GLU A 207 11.31 10.09 11.81
N PHE A 208 10.30 10.09 12.67
CA PHE A 208 9.23 11.10 12.70
C PHE A 208 8.46 11.08 14.03
#